data_320fcc26837e89ac5c1ff36b8c213679
#
_entry.id   320fcc26837e89ac5c1ff36b8c213679
#
_cell.length_a   1.000
_cell.length_b   1.000
_cell.length_c   1.000
_cell.angle_alpha   90.00
_cell.angle_beta   90.00
_cell.angle_gamma   90.00
#
_symmetry.space_group_name_H-M   'P 1'
#
loop_
_entity.id
_entity.type
_entity.pdbx_description
1 polymer ?
#
loop_
_entity_poly.entity_id
_entity_poly.type
_entity_poly.pdbx_seq_one_letter_code
_entity_poly.pdbx_strand_id
1 'polypeptide(L)'
;MKLTTPPLAPSTLQALEKLGIATLADLRAQGAAKSFLLLKAAGLTLTRSTLWQLAALEQHTTPQALGEAEKAALLEAVRLHPPVAVFPPQAEMEHFMRAALAQAAQSAAMGEIPVGAVVVHRGNIIAAAHNTCVADHNISHHAEIRALAAAGAALQNYRLDICDVYTTLGPFSICSNALMQVPEP
;
A
#
# COMPACT_ATOMS: atom_id res chain seq x y z
N MET A 1 -10.56 18.55 19.47
CA MET A 1 -9.21 18.71 20.04
C MET A 1 -8.21 18.09 19.09
N LYS A 2 -7.12 18.80 18.75
CA LYS A 2 -6.05 18.25 17.90
C LYS A 2 -5.30 17.13 18.64
N LEU A 3 -4.81 16.16 17.88
CA LEU A 3 -3.85 15.18 18.38
C LEU A 3 -2.51 15.88 18.63
N THR A 4 -1.77 15.45 19.65
CA THR A 4 -0.55 16.11 20.09
C THR A 4 0.55 15.12 20.44
N THR A 5 1.76 15.64 20.54
CA THR A 5 2.93 14.98 21.12
C THR A 5 3.20 15.62 22.49
N PRO A 6 3.30 14.87 23.60
CA PRO A 6 2.94 13.46 23.77
C PRO A 6 1.41 13.26 23.74
N PRO A 7 0.85 12.03 23.71
CA PRO A 7 1.54 10.75 23.89
C PRO A 7 2.07 10.14 22.59
N LEU A 8 1.66 10.66 21.41
CA LEU A 8 2.11 10.13 20.13
C LEU A 8 3.51 10.60 19.77
N ALA A 9 4.29 9.75 19.11
CA ALA A 9 5.58 10.17 18.54
C ALA A 9 5.35 11.19 17.40
N PRO A 10 6.29 12.14 17.17
CA PRO A 10 6.15 13.14 16.11
C PRO A 10 5.92 12.55 14.73
N SER A 11 6.62 11.48 14.38
CA SER A 11 6.44 10.77 13.09
C SER A 11 5.05 10.15 12.95
N THR A 12 4.52 9.58 14.04
CA THR A 12 3.16 9.01 14.07
C THR A 12 2.11 10.11 13.90
N LEU A 13 2.28 11.23 14.59
CA LEU A 13 1.37 12.38 14.49
C LEU A 13 1.35 12.95 13.07
N GLN A 14 2.53 13.15 12.47
CA GLN A 14 2.64 13.65 11.09
C GLN A 14 2.00 12.70 10.07
N ALA A 15 2.16 11.38 10.26
CA ALA A 15 1.54 10.40 9.40
C ALA A 15 0.02 10.38 9.54
N LEU A 16 -0.50 10.48 10.77
CA LEU A 16 -1.95 10.60 11.02
C LEU A 16 -2.54 11.84 10.36
N GLU A 17 -1.87 12.99 10.45
CA GLU A 17 -2.30 14.22 9.77
C GLU A 17 -2.37 14.06 8.26
N LYS A 18 -1.38 13.41 7.64
CA LYS A 18 -1.38 13.09 6.19
C LYS A 18 -2.52 12.15 5.80
N LEU A 19 -2.93 11.26 6.71
CA LEU A 19 -4.05 10.34 6.52
C LEU A 19 -5.43 10.99 6.83
N GLY A 20 -5.46 12.30 7.13
CA GLY A 20 -6.69 13.01 7.47
C GLY A 20 -7.17 12.79 8.91
N ILE A 21 -6.33 12.22 9.77
CA ILE A 21 -6.63 11.96 11.19
C ILE A 21 -5.88 12.99 12.04
N ALA A 22 -6.35 14.22 12.05
CA ALA A 22 -5.68 15.32 12.76
C ALA A 22 -6.26 15.61 14.15
N THR A 23 -7.48 15.13 14.42
CA THR A 23 -8.20 15.40 15.67
C THR A 23 -8.66 14.13 16.38
N LEU A 24 -9.01 14.25 17.65
CA LEU A 24 -9.65 13.16 18.40
C LEU A 24 -10.99 12.72 17.79
N ALA A 25 -11.71 13.62 17.13
CA ALA A 25 -12.96 13.29 16.44
C ALA A 25 -12.65 12.39 15.23
N ASP A 26 -11.62 12.71 14.46
CA ASP A 26 -11.19 11.88 13.31
C ASP A 26 -10.73 10.50 13.79
N LEU A 27 -9.92 10.45 14.87
CA LEU A 27 -9.44 9.20 15.46
C LEU A 27 -10.61 8.31 15.91
N ARG A 28 -11.62 8.89 16.57
CA ARG A 28 -12.82 8.15 16.98
C ARG A 28 -13.67 7.67 15.82
N ALA A 29 -13.78 8.47 14.77
CA ALA A 29 -14.51 8.07 13.57
C ALA A 29 -13.84 6.88 12.85
N GLN A 30 -12.50 6.81 12.87
CA GLN A 30 -11.74 5.70 12.28
C GLN A 30 -11.60 4.50 13.22
N GLY A 31 -11.51 4.74 14.54
CA GLY A 31 -11.15 3.77 15.55
C GLY A 31 -9.64 3.48 15.63
N ALA A 32 -9.17 3.08 16.81
CA ALA A 32 -7.75 2.84 17.07
C ALA A 32 -7.15 1.72 16.20
N ALA A 33 -7.88 0.61 16.02
CA ALA A 33 -7.41 -0.54 15.23
C ALA A 33 -7.20 -0.16 13.76
N LYS A 34 -8.18 0.51 13.12
CA LYS A 34 -8.08 0.96 11.74
C LYS A 34 -7.00 2.03 11.55
N SER A 35 -6.91 2.99 12.47
CA SER A 35 -5.86 4.02 12.45
C SER A 35 -4.46 3.42 12.54
N PHE A 36 -4.28 2.40 13.38
CA PHE A 36 -3.03 1.64 13.48
C PHE A 36 -2.68 0.93 12.16
N LEU A 37 -3.65 0.28 11.52
CA LEU A 37 -3.46 -0.38 10.22
C LEU A 37 -3.15 0.61 9.10
N LEU A 38 -3.81 1.78 9.07
CA LEU A 38 -3.52 2.84 8.11
C LEU A 38 -2.09 3.37 8.26
N LEU A 39 -1.62 3.57 9.49
CA LEU A 39 -0.22 3.96 9.75
C LEU A 39 0.76 2.89 9.27
N LYS A 40 0.45 1.61 9.50
CA LYS A 40 1.26 0.48 9.01
C LYS A 40 1.28 0.44 7.49
N ALA A 41 0.12 0.60 6.85
CA ALA A 41 -0.01 0.66 5.39
C ALA A 41 0.71 1.88 4.78
N ALA A 42 0.83 2.98 5.54
CA ALA A 42 1.63 4.16 5.17
C ALA A 42 3.15 3.96 5.36
N GLY A 43 3.60 2.75 5.69
CA GLY A 43 5.02 2.39 5.79
C GLY A 43 5.68 2.67 7.14
N LEU A 44 4.92 2.96 8.20
CA LEU A 44 5.50 3.17 9.52
C LEU A 44 5.77 1.82 10.22
N THR A 45 6.97 1.70 10.78
CA THR A 45 7.27 0.61 11.72
C THR A 45 6.61 0.92 13.07
N LEU A 46 5.61 0.14 13.44
CA LEU A 46 4.79 0.36 14.63
C LEU A 46 4.95 -0.76 15.65
N THR A 47 4.82 -0.39 16.92
CA THR A 47 4.77 -1.34 18.04
C THR A 47 3.36 -1.43 18.63
N ARG A 48 3.10 -2.44 19.43
CA ARG A 48 1.84 -2.55 20.20
C ARG A 48 1.60 -1.30 21.07
N SER A 49 2.67 -0.65 21.56
CA SER A 49 2.56 0.59 22.32
C SER A 49 1.84 1.69 21.55
N THR A 50 2.06 1.81 20.25
CA THR A 50 1.34 2.78 19.41
C THR A 50 -0.16 2.48 19.35
N LEU A 51 -0.55 1.21 19.24
CA LEU A 51 -1.95 0.80 19.29
C LEU A 51 -2.60 1.17 20.63
N TRP A 52 -1.89 0.93 21.75
CA TRP A 52 -2.36 1.31 23.10
C TRP A 52 -2.49 2.83 23.26
N GLN A 53 -1.58 3.60 22.70
CA GLN A 53 -1.66 5.07 22.71
C GLN A 53 -2.88 5.57 21.92
N LEU A 54 -3.14 5.04 20.74
CA LEU A 54 -4.32 5.39 19.95
C LEU A 54 -5.63 5.05 20.67
N ALA A 55 -5.72 3.85 21.23
CA ALA A 55 -6.90 3.41 21.98
C ALA A 55 -7.13 4.24 23.25
N ALA A 56 -6.07 4.55 23.99
CA ALA A 56 -6.15 5.40 25.17
C ALA A 56 -6.62 6.83 24.84
N LEU A 57 -6.16 7.41 23.74
CA LEU A 57 -6.64 8.71 23.26
C LEU A 57 -8.11 8.66 22.86
N GLU A 58 -8.55 7.61 22.19
CA GLU A 58 -9.94 7.40 21.79
C GLU A 58 -10.87 7.38 23.03
N GLN A 59 -10.43 6.71 24.11
CA GLN A 59 -11.17 6.51 25.36
C GLN A 59 -10.97 7.61 26.40
N HIS A 60 -10.15 8.66 26.13
CA HIS A 60 -9.74 9.66 27.11
C HIS A 60 -9.06 9.09 28.37
N THR A 61 -8.23 8.09 28.21
CA THR A 61 -7.50 7.43 29.27
C THR A 61 -6.00 7.40 28.98
N THR A 62 -5.24 6.63 29.75
CA THR A 62 -3.81 6.39 29.52
C THR A 62 -3.56 4.96 29.05
N PRO A 63 -2.48 4.68 28.32
CA PRO A 63 -2.14 3.31 27.91
C PRO A 63 -1.98 2.33 29.06
N GLN A 64 -1.59 2.82 30.25
CA GLN A 64 -1.43 2.03 31.47
C GLN A 64 -2.77 1.65 32.09
N ALA A 65 -3.82 2.44 31.87
CA ALA A 65 -5.16 2.17 32.37
C ALA A 65 -5.91 1.12 31.55
N LEU A 66 -5.43 0.79 30.34
CA LEU A 66 -6.02 -0.27 29.52
C LEU A 66 -5.77 -1.63 30.15
N GLY A 67 -6.85 -2.36 30.45
CA GLY A 67 -6.79 -3.72 30.99
C GLY A 67 -6.26 -4.74 29.97
N GLU A 68 -5.81 -5.89 30.44
CA GLU A 68 -5.30 -6.95 29.55
C GLU A 68 -6.39 -7.48 28.60
N ALA A 69 -7.64 -7.55 29.04
CA ALA A 69 -8.77 -7.94 28.18
C ALA A 69 -9.01 -6.93 27.04
N GLU A 70 -8.89 -5.63 27.33
CA GLU A 70 -9.03 -4.57 26.32
C GLU A 70 -7.88 -4.61 25.32
N LYS A 71 -6.65 -4.80 25.77
CA LYS A 71 -5.48 -4.97 24.91
C LYS A 71 -5.60 -6.19 24.01
N ALA A 72 -6.10 -7.31 24.55
CA ALA A 72 -6.36 -8.52 23.75
C ALA A 72 -7.44 -8.26 22.69
N ALA A 73 -8.53 -7.59 23.05
CA ALA A 73 -9.60 -7.23 22.13
C ALA A 73 -9.10 -6.30 21.02
N LEU A 74 -8.22 -5.34 21.31
CA LEU A 74 -7.61 -4.45 20.31
C LEU A 74 -6.72 -5.21 19.33
N LEU A 75 -5.91 -6.16 19.80
CA LEU A 75 -5.11 -7.01 18.92
C LEU A 75 -5.98 -7.87 18.02
N GLU A 76 -7.05 -8.43 18.57
CA GLU A 76 -8.01 -9.20 17.78
C GLU A 76 -8.74 -8.32 16.78
N ALA A 77 -9.12 -7.09 17.13
CA ALA A 77 -9.72 -6.12 16.21
C ALA A 77 -8.77 -5.78 15.04
N VAL A 78 -7.47 -5.63 15.31
CA VAL A 78 -6.46 -5.45 14.26
C VAL A 78 -6.35 -6.69 13.37
N ARG A 79 -6.36 -7.88 13.95
CA ARG A 79 -6.25 -9.16 13.23
C ARG A 79 -7.44 -9.44 12.31
N LEU A 80 -8.64 -9.13 12.78
CA LEU A 80 -9.89 -9.39 12.06
C LEU A 80 -10.32 -8.24 11.14
N HIS A 81 -9.63 -7.10 11.22
CA HIS A 81 -9.99 -5.94 10.37
C HIS A 81 -9.78 -6.27 8.90
N PRO A 82 -10.71 -5.91 8.01
CA PRO A 82 -10.48 -6.00 6.57
C PRO A 82 -9.20 -5.24 6.16
N PRO A 83 -8.51 -5.67 5.09
CA PRO A 83 -7.34 -4.96 4.59
C PRO A 83 -7.62 -3.46 4.40
N VAL A 84 -6.66 -2.62 4.81
CA VAL A 84 -6.72 -1.18 4.58
C VAL A 84 -5.69 -0.82 3.50
N ALA A 85 -6.02 0.16 2.66
CA ALA A 85 -5.11 0.68 1.66
C ALA A 85 -4.91 2.18 1.87
N VAL A 86 -3.68 2.63 1.70
CA VAL A 86 -3.32 4.04 1.63
C VAL A 86 -2.92 4.32 0.18
N PHE A 87 -3.74 5.10 -0.50
CA PHE A 87 -3.46 5.47 -1.89
C PHE A 87 -2.62 6.74 -1.94
N PRO A 88 -1.67 6.83 -2.89
CA PRO A 88 -0.98 8.06 -3.21
C PRO A 88 -1.97 9.18 -3.63
N PRO A 89 -1.57 10.45 -3.60
CA PRO A 89 -2.38 11.53 -4.14
C PRO A 89 -2.81 11.26 -5.59
N GLN A 90 -4.03 11.68 -5.95
CA GLN A 90 -4.59 11.42 -7.28
C GLN A 90 -3.65 11.86 -8.40
N ALA A 91 -3.04 13.04 -8.29
CA ALA A 91 -2.12 13.56 -9.31
C ALA A 91 -0.89 12.66 -9.50
N GLU A 92 -0.42 12.01 -8.44
CA GLU A 92 0.68 11.05 -8.49
C GLU A 92 0.24 9.75 -9.15
N MET A 93 -0.93 9.22 -8.78
CA MET A 93 -1.50 8.04 -9.43
C MET A 93 -1.73 8.27 -10.93
N GLU A 94 -2.23 9.44 -11.33
CA GLU A 94 -2.42 9.80 -12.73
C GLU A 94 -1.08 9.93 -13.48
N HIS A 95 -0.03 10.42 -12.82
CA HIS A 95 1.31 10.49 -13.41
C HIS A 95 1.82 9.09 -13.79
N PHE A 96 1.77 8.14 -12.85
CA PHE A 96 2.22 6.76 -13.09
C PHE A 96 1.30 6.01 -14.06
N MET A 97 -0.01 6.27 -14.01
CA MET A 97 -0.94 5.68 -15.00
C MET A 97 -0.65 6.18 -16.42
N ARG A 98 -0.29 7.44 -16.61
CA ARG A 98 0.15 7.94 -17.94
C ARG A 98 1.40 7.21 -18.44
N ALA A 99 2.33 6.87 -17.56
CA ALA A 99 3.50 6.08 -17.94
C ALA A 99 3.09 4.64 -18.33
N ALA A 100 2.17 4.02 -17.62
CA ALA A 100 1.61 2.71 -17.99
C ALA A 100 0.87 2.75 -19.33
N LEU A 101 0.10 3.82 -19.61
CA LEU A 101 -0.57 4.02 -20.90
C LEU A 101 0.43 4.18 -22.05
N ALA A 102 1.57 4.84 -21.82
CA ALA A 102 2.64 4.94 -22.82
C ALA A 102 3.24 3.56 -23.16
N GLN A 103 3.32 2.66 -22.20
CA GLN A 103 3.70 1.27 -22.44
C GLN A 103 2.62 0.52 -23.24
N ALA A 104 1.33 0.71 -22.91
CA ALA A 104 0.23 0.10 -23.66
C ALA A 104 0.23 0.53 -25.15
N ALA A 105 0.58 1.79 -25.43
CA ALA A 105 0.71 2.28 -26.80
C ALA A 105 1.81 1.54 -27.59
N GLN A 106 2.89 1.09 -26.95
CA GLN A 106 3.93 0.28 -27.59
C GLN A 106 3.40 -1.11 -27.95
N SER A 107 2.63 -1.76 -27.06
CA SER A 107 1.93 -3.01 -27.40
C SER A 107 1.04 -2.85 -28.61
N ALA A 108 0.21 -1.79 -28.63
CA ALA A 108 -0.69 -1.52 -29.74
C ALA A 108 0.05 -1.36 -31.08
N ALA A 109 1.17 -0.65 -31.07
CA ALA A 109 2.00 -0.46 -32.26
C ALA A 109 2.62 -1.76 -32.80
N MET A 110 2.75 -2.79 -31.96
CA MET A 110 3.24 -4.14 -32.32
C MET A 110 2.10 -5.11 -32.70
N GLY A 111 0.84 -4.68 -32.68
CA GLY A 111 -0.31 -5.56 -32.92
C GLY A 111 -0.67 -6.47 -31.75
N GLU A 112 -0.14 -6.17 -30.55
CA GLU A 112 -0.46 -6.86 -29.30
C GLU A 112 -1.71 -6.29 -28.63
N ILE A 113 -2.27 -7.01 -27.65
CA ILE A 113 -3.27 -6.43 -26.75
C ILE A 113 -2.63 -5.25 -26.01
N PRO A 114 -3.23 -4.03 -26.05
CA PRO A 114 -2.61 -2.82 -25.56
C PRO A 114 -2.62 -2.74 -24.03
N VAL A 115 -1.75 -3.51 -23.39
CA VAL A 115 -1.55 -3.50 -21.94
C VAL A 115 -0.15 -3.00 -21.63
N GLY A 116 -0.08 -2.07 -20.69
CA GLY A 116 1.16 -1.56 -20.12
C GLY A 116 1.11 -1.58 -18.60
N ALA A 117 2.28 -1.78 -17.99
CA ALA A 117 2.44 -1.77 -16.55
C ALA A 117 3.72 -1.03 -16.16
N VAL A 118 3.68 -0.34 -15.01
CA VAL A 118 4.86 0.24 -14.36
C VAL A 118 4.89 -0.18 -12.89
N VAL A 119 6.10 -0.38 -12.37
CA VAL A 119 6.35 -0.64 -10.95
C VAL A 119 7.05 0.57 -10.35
N VAL A 120 6.51 1.07 -9.27
CA VAL A 120 6.96 2.27 -8.58
C VAL A 120 7.50 1.90 -7.20
N HIS A 121 8.69 2.38 -6.87
CA HIS A 121 9.28 2.25 -5.55
C HIS A 121 9.70 3.63 -5.04
N ARG A 122 9.16 4.03 -3.88
CA ARG A 122 9.46 5.32 -3.24
C ARG A 122 9.25 6.51 -4.18
N GLY A 123 8.14 6.51 -4.93
CA GLY A 123 7.78 7.58 -5.87
C GLY A 123 8.59 7.60 -7.18
N ASN A 124 9.38 6.56 -7.47
CA ASN A 124 10.14 6.45 -8.72
C ASN A 124 9.74 5.19 -9.49
N ILE A 125 9.56 5.32 -10.81
CA ILE A 125 9.37 4.17 -11.69
C ILE A 125 10.70 3.42 -11.77
N ILE A 126 10.70 2.17 -11.29
CA ILE A 126 11.88 1.29 -11.33
C ILE A 126 11.80 0.25 -12.44
N ALA A 127 10.61 -0.01 -12.97
CA ALA A 127 10.39 -0.89 -14.10
C ALA A 127 9.14 -0.44 -14.89
N ALA A 128 9.18 -0.65 -16.18
CA ALA A 128 8.07 -0.44 -17.10
C ALA A 128 8.08 -1.53 -18.16
N ALA A 129 6.92 -2.05 -18.53
CA ALA A 129 6.79 -3.08 -19.55
C ALA A 129 5.43 -3.01 -20.24
N HIS A 130 5.37 -3.62 -21.41
CA HIS A 130 4.17 -3.78 -22.20
C HIS A 130 3.99 -5.26 -22.60
N ASN A 131 2.77 -5.61 -23.00
CA ASN A 131 2.44 -6.96 -23.43
C ASN A 131 3.20 -7.34 -24.70
N THR A 132 3.78 -8.53 -24.75
CA THR A 132 4.51 -9.09 -25.91
C THR A 132 4.24 -10.58 -26.11
N CYS A 133 3.06 -11.05 -25.67
CA CYS A 133 2.75 -12.47 -25.70
C CYS A 133 2.80 -13.07 -27.12
N VAL A 134 2.32 -12.36 -28.12
CA VAL A 134 2.32 -12.83 -29.53
C VAL A 134 3.72 -12.72 -30.12
N ALA A 135 4.39 -11.59 -29.95
CA ALA A 135 5.72 -11.34 -30.51
C ALA A 135 6.78 -12.33 -29.97
N ASP A 136 6.71 -12.63 -28.67
CA ASP A 136 7.66 -13.52 -28.00
C ASP A 136 7.18 -14.99 -27.98
N HIS A 137 5.99 -15.31 -28.51
CA HIS A 137 5.35 -16.62 -28.44
C HIS A 137 5.32 -17.18 -27.00
N ASN A 138 5.04 -16.31 -26.03
CA ASN A 138 5.10 -16.64 -24.62
C ASN A 138 3.88 -16.10 -23.88
N ILE A 139 3.01 -17.01 -23.43
CA ILE A 139 1.76 -16.67 -22.73
C ILE A 139 1.99 -15.96 -21.38
N SER A 140 3.20 -16.05 -20.80
CA SER A 140 3.52 -15.37 -19.55
C SER A 140 4.06 -13.94 -19.75
N HIS A 141 4.24 -13.48 -20.99
CA HIS A 141 4.78 -12.16 -21.28
C HIS A 141 3.72 -11.05 -21.24
N HIS A 142 2.83 -11.12 -20.24
CA HIS A 142 1.94 -10.03 -19.86
C HIS A 142 2.75 -8.83 -19.31
N ALA A 143 2.25 -7.62 -19.53
CA ALA A 143 2.90 -6.39 -19.11
C ALA A 143 3.28 -6.40 -17.62
N GLU A 144 2.36 -6.86 -16.76
CA GLU A 144 2.55 -6.93 -15.31
C GLU A 144 3.67 -7.91 -14.94
N ILE A 145 3.65 -9.13 -15.51
CA ILE A 145 4.67 -10.15 -15.22
C ILE A 145 6.05 -9.64 -15.63
N ARG A 146 6.15 -9.04 -16.81
CA ARG A 146 7.41 -8.47 -17.30
C ARG A 146 7.88 -7.30 -16.44
N ALA A 147 6.97 -6.41 -16.03
CA ALA A 147 7.30 -5.29 -15.15
C ALA A 147 7.76 -5.77 -13.76
N LEU A 148 7.09 -6.76 -13.17
CA LEU A 148 7.49 -7.37 -11.89
C LEU A 148 8.87 -8.04 -11.98
N ALA A 149 9.13 -8.81 -13.06
CA ALA A 149 10.43 -9.44 -13.27
C ALA A 149 11.56 -8.39 -13.39
N ALA A 150 11.33 -7.32 -14.16
CA ALA A 150 12.28 -6.23 -14.30
C ALA A 150 12.52 -5.47 -12.98
N ALA A 151 11.46 -5.23 -12.18
CA ALA A 151 11.56 -4.59 -10.88
C ALA A 151 12.34 -5.46 -9.88
N GLY A 152 12.08 -6.77 -9.87
CA GLY A 152 12.84 -7.73 -9.04
C GLY A 152 14.32 -7.72 -9.37
N ALA A 153 14.66 -7.69 -10.67
CA ALA A 153 16.04 -7.58 -11.13
C ALA A 153 16.69 -6.24 -10.72
N ALA A 154 15.95 -5.12 -10.85
CA ALA A 154 16.45 -3.80 -10.48
C ALA A 154 16.73 -3.68 -8.96
N LEU A 155 15.87 -4.27 -8.13
CA LEU A 155 16.04 -4.27 -6.67
C LEU A 155 16.92 -5.42 -6.16
N GLN A 156 17.30 -6.37 -7.04
CA GLN A 156 17.94 -7.63 -6.66
C GLN A 156 17.17 -8.37 -5.53
N ASN A 157 15.85 -8.28 -5.60
CA ASN A 157 14.95 -8.87 -4.63
C ASN A 157 13.63 -9.25 -5.31
N TYR A 158 13.15 -10.48 -5.10
CA TYR A 158 11.86 -10.92 -5.62
C TYR A 158 10.67 -10.38 -4.80
N ARG A 159 10.92 -9.89 -3.59
CA ARG A 159 9.91 -9.27 -2.74
C ARG A 159 9.68 -7.82 -3.17
N LEU A 160 8.49 -7.54 -3.64
CA LEU A 160 8.07 -6.24 -4.15
C LEU A 160 6.94 -5.62 -3.30
N ASP A 161 6.79 -6.08 -2.05
CA ASP A 161 5.80 -5.63 -1.06
C ASP A 161 5.89 -4.14 -0.71
N ILE A 162 7.01 -3.51 -1.05
CA ILE A 162 7.25 -2.07 -0.87
C ILE A 162 7.04 -1.26 -2.16
N CYS A 163 6.46 -1.89 -3.20
CA CYS A 163 6.26 -1.29 -4.52
C CYS A 163 4.77 -1.15 -4.84
N ASP A 164 4.43 -0.10 -5.57
CA ASP A 164 3.11 0.06 -6.17
C ASP A 164 3.16 -0.36 -7.64
N VAL A 165 2.10 -1.00 -8.11
CA VAL A 165 1.98 -1.42 -9.52
C VAL A 165 0.79 -0.72 -10.16
N TYR A 166 1.05 -0.09 -11.30
CA TYR A 166 0.03 0.55 -12.13
C TYR A 166 -0.10 -0.22 -13.44
N THR A 167 -1.30 -0.68 -13.77
CA THR A 167 -1.60 -1.40 -15.00
C THR A 167 -2.83 -0.82 -15.69
N THR A 168 -2.82 -0.80 -17.01
CA THR A 168 -3.88 -0.19 -17.84
C THR A 168 -5.10 -1.07 -18.03
N LEU A 169 -5.01 -2.35 -17.69
CA LEU A 169 -6.11 -3.32 -17.74
C LEU A 169 -6.15 -4.09 -16.43
N GLY A 170 -7.36 -4.47 -15.98
CA GLY A 170 -7.51 -5.33 -14.81
C GLY A 170 -6.73 -6.64 -14.98
N PRO A 171 -5.88 -7.03 -14.00
CA PRO A 171 -4.95 -8.13 -14.16
C PRO A 171 -5.69 -9.46 -14.36
N PHE A 172 -5.24 -10.28 -15.31
CA PHE A 172 -5.68 -11.66 -15.45
C PHE A 172 -5.28 -12.50 -14.23
N SER A 173 -5.87 -13.67 -14.08
CA SER A 173 -5.61 -14.55 -12.93
C SER A 173 -4.12 -14.85 -12.71
N ILE A 174 -3.33 -15.03 -13.77
CA ILE A 174 -1.87 -15.21 -13.66
C ILE A 174 -1.19 -13.97 -13.10
N CYS A 175 -1.57 -12.78 -13.54
CA CYS A 175 -1.01 -11.52 -13.06
C CYS A 175 -1.46 -11.24 -11.61
N SER A 176 -2.74 -11.46 -11.31
CA SER A 176 -3.29 -11.33 -9.95
C SER A 176 -2.58 -12.25 -8.96
N ASN A 177 -2.34 -13.51 -9.35
CA ASN A 177 -1.62 -14.45 -8.50
C ASN A 177 -0.15 -14.03 -8.30
N ALA A 178 0.51 -13.52 -9.34
CA ALA A 178 1.87 -13.01 -9.20
C ALA A 178 1.94 -11.79 -8.27
N LEU A 179 0.96 -10.87 -8.37
CA LEU A 179 0.86 -9.71 -7.49
C LEU A 179 0.57 -10.09 -6.04
N MET A 180 -0.25 -11.15 -5.80
CA MET A 180 -0.59 -11.62 -4.46
C MET A 180 0.50 -12.49 -3.81
N GLN A 181 1.46 -13.02 -4.58
CA GLN A 181 2.59 -13.81 -4.05
C GLN A 181 3.71 -12.95 -3.47
N VAL A 182 3.55 -11.65 -3.47
CA VAL A 182 4.40 -10.75 -2.68
C VAL A 182 4.12 -11.09 -1.20
N PRO A 183 5.07 -11.65 -0.45
CA PRO A 183 4.79 -12.13 0.91
C PRO A 183 4.34 -10.96 1.78
N GLU A 184 3.20 -11.12 2.45
CA GLU A 184 2.88 -10.24 3.57
C GLU A 184 3.97 -10.34 4.65
N PRO A 185 4.35 -9.22 5.26
CA PRO A 185 5.38 -9.20 6.30
C PRO A 185 4.97 -9.95 7.57
#